data_ad85468b06442589c8e6dc19042027f7
#
_entry.id   ad85468b06442589c8e6dc19042027f7
#
_cell.length_a   1.000
_cell.length_b   1.000
_cell.length_c   1.000
_cell.angle_alpha   90.00
_cell.angle_beta   90.00
_cell.angle_gamma   90.00
#
_symmetry.space_group_name_H-M   'P 1'
#
loop_
_entity.id
_entity.type
_entity.pdbx_description
1 polymer ?
#
loop_
_entity_poly.entity_id
_entity_poly.type
_entity_poly.pdbx_seq_one_letter_code
_entity_poly.pdbx_strand_id
1 'polypeptide(L)'
;LKNELEDLSLKTIEPKTYKTIKNKFDKSQENQEKYIESFKKLIIEKLENQKIKYSIKGRNKSIFSINNKMQTKNISFNEVYDRFAIRIIYTSSKKDEKFIAWKIYSIISDHFIPNPARFKDWITYPKVNGYEALHLTVVGPENRWVEIQIRSERMDEIAEKGYAAHYNYKHGETKQREVDIWLNKLQDVLIDDSQHAIDFVEDFKLNFYSEEIYVFTPKGDLKSIKSGSTALDFAFHVHTDIGIKTRGAR
;
A
#
# COMPACT_ATOMS: atom_id res chain seq x y z
N LEU A 1 0.91 -9.24 -1.34
CA LEU A 1 1.36 -9.94 -0.14
C LEU A 1 0.48 -9.60 1.08
N LYS A 2 0.47 -8.34 1.63
CA LYS A 2 -0.34 -7.99 2.80
C LYS A 2 -1.82 -8.35 2.63
N ASN A 3 -2.45 -7.93 1.54
CA ASN A 3 -3.86 -8.19 1.28
C ASN A 3 -4.16 -9.69 1.14
N GLU A 4 -3.25 -10.46 0.55
CA GLU A 4 -3.37 -11.91 0.39
C GLU A 4 -3.28 -12.63 1.73
N LEU A 5 -2.32 -12.22 2.59
CA LEU A 5 -2.20 -12.76 3.94
C LEU A 5 -3.42 -12.42 4.81
N GLU A 6 -3.94 -11.20 4.70
CA GLU A 6 -5.16 -10.78 5.39
C GLU A 6 -6.38 -11.59 4.91
N ASP A 7 -6.52 -11.85 3.61
CA ASP A 7 -7.60 -12.66 3.04
C ASP A 7 -7.48 -14.14 3.47
N LEU A 8 -6.27 -14.71 3.48
CA LEU A 8 -6.01 -16.06 3.98
C LEU A 8 -6.32 -16.18 5.48
N SER A 9 -5.90 -15.19 6.26
CA SER A 9 -6.21 -15.14 7.70
C SER A 9 -7.73 -15.14 7.95
N LEU A 10 -8.47 -14.28 7.26
CA LEU A 10 -9.93 -14.25 7.37
C LEU A 10 -10.57 -15.57 6.93
N LYS A 11 -10.06 -16.17 5.85
CA LYS A 11 -10.53 -17.46 5.36
C LYS A 11 -10.34 -18.58 6.40
N THR A 12 -9.26 -18.52 7.17
CA THR A 12 -8.93 -19.53 8.20
C THR A 12 -9.70 -19.28 9.48
N ILE A 13 -9.78 -18.03 9.97
CA ILE A 13 -10.40 -17.68 11.25
C ILE A 13 -11.93 -17.65 11.15
N GLU A 14 -12.45 -17.04 10.08
CA GLU A 14 -13.89 -16.86 9.85
C GLU A 14 -14.33 -17.39 8.46
N PRO A 15 -14.26 -18.70 8.20
CA PRO A 15 -14.50 -19.25 6.87
C PRO A 15 -15.91 -18.99 6.34
N LYS A 16 -16.91 -18.93 7.21
CA LYS A 16 -18.31 -18.62 6.81
C LYS A 16 -18.44 -17.17 6.34
N THR A 17 -17.89 -16.22 7.07
CA THR A 17 -17.87 -14.79 6.73
C THR A 17 -17.13 -14.57 5.42
N TYR A 18 -15.93 -15.13 5.29
CA TYR A 18 -15.13 -15.06 4.06
C TYR A 18 -15.93 -15.58 2.84
N LYS A 19 -16.50 -16.79 2.93
CA LYS A 19 -17.27 -17.40 1.83
C LYS A 19 -18.49 -16.58 1.46
N THR A 20 -19.20 -16.00 2.44
CA THR A 20 -20.36 -15.16 2.20
C THR A 20 -20.00 -13.89 1.43
N ILE A 21 -18.95 -13.19 1.86
CA ILE A 21 -18.50 -11.95 1.21
C ILE A 21 -17.94 -12.28 -0.17
N LYS A 22 -17.11 -13.33 -0.29
CA LYS A 22 -16.55 -13.76 -1.58
C LYS A 22 -17.63 -14.09 -2.59
N ASN A 23 -18.65 -14.87 -2.24
CA ASN A 23 -19.75 -15.21 -3.14
C ASN A 23 -20.52 -13.97 -3.62
N LYS A 24 -20.74 -12.98 -2.75
CA LYS A 24 -21.37 -11.71 -3.14
C LYS A 24 -20.45 -10.88 -4.05
N PHE A 25 -19.15 -10.89 -3.76
CA PHE A 25 -18.15 -10.20 -4.57
C PHE A 25 -18.05 -10.81 -5.96
N ASP A 26 -17.89 -12.13 -6.07
CA ASP A 26 -17.76 -12.85 -7.34
C ASP A 26 -19.01 -12.68 -8.22
N LYS A 27 -20.21 -12.73 -7.64
CA LYS A 27 -21.46 -12.47 -8.38
C LYS A 27 -21.56 -11.05 -8.95
N SER A 28 -20.92 -10.08 -8.32
CA SER A 28 -20.92 -8.69 -8.80
C SER A 28 -19.75 -8.39 -9.74
N GLN A 29 -18.73 -9.25 -9.78
CA GLN A 29 -17.43 -8.96 -10.38
C GLN A 29 -17.53 -8.75 -11.90
N GLU A 30 -18.18 -9.65 -12.65
CA GLU A 30 -18.25 -9.57 -14.11
C GLU A 30 -18.87 -8.25 -14.61
N ASN A 31 -19.98 -7.83 -14.01
CA ASN A 31 -20.63 -6.57 -14.36
C ASN A 31 -19.78 -5.36 -13.96
N GLN A 32 -19.00 -5.48 -12.89
CA GLN A 32 -18.16 -4.38 -12.40
C GLN A 32 -16.85 -4.27 -13.19
N GLU A 33 -16.28 -5.37 -13.63
CA GLU A 33 -15.11 -5.34 -14.52
C GLU A 33 -15.46 -4.67 -15.85
N LYS A 34 -16.58 -5.05 -16.47
CA LYS A 34 -17.09 -4.39 -17.69
C LYS A 34 -17.31 -2.89 -17.47
N TYR A 35 -17.88 -2.52 -16.33
CA TYR A 35 -18.09 -1.13 -15.95
C TYR A 35 -16.76 -0.37 -15.77
N ILE A 36 -15.81 -0.94 -15.05
CA ILE A 36 -14.49 -0.34 -14.84
C ILE A 36 -13.74 -0.17 -16.16
N GLU A 37 -13.79 -1.17 -17.05
CA GLU A 37 -13.16 -1.07 -18.37
C GLU A 37 -13.82 0.02 -19.25
N SER A 38 -15.15 0.15 -19.21
CA SER A 38 -15.81 1.25 -19.91
C SER A 38 -15.42 2.62 -19.34
N PHE A 39 -15.32 2.73 -18.02
CA PHE A 39 -14.94 3.98 -17.38
C PHE A 39 -13.45 4.33 -17.60
N LYS A 40 -12.57 3.32 -17.62
CA LYS A 40 -11.16 3.53 -18.02
C LYS A 40 -11.05 4.12 -19.43
N LYS A 41 -11.82 3.62 -20.39
CA LYS A 41 -11.82 4.15 -21.76
C LYS A 41 -12.17 5.64 -21.79
N LEU A 42 -13.18 6.06 -21.03
CA LEU A 42 -13.56 7.47 -20.91
C LEU A 42 -12.42 8.32 -20.31
N ILE A 43 -11.74 7.82 -19.27
CA ILE A 43 -10.60 8.54 -18.66
C ILE A 43 -9.43 8.62 -19.66
N ILE A 44 -9.13 7.53 -20.37
CA ILE A 44 -8.08 7.50 -21.39
C ILE A 44 -8.34 8.58 -22.46
N GLU A 45 -9.56 8.63 -23.01
CA GLU A 45 -9.96 9.64 -24.00
C GLU A 45 -9.68 11.07 -23.53
N LYS A 46 -9.91 11.38 -22.24
CA LYS A 46 -9.68 12.72 -21.68
C LYS A 46 -8.19 13.02 -21.43
N LEU A 47 -7.37 12.00 -21.22
CA LEU A 47 -5.95 12.15 -20.93
C LEU A 47 -5.05 12.07 -22.17
N GLU A 48 -5.52 11.46 -23.28
CA GLU A 48 -4.70 11.21 -24.50
C GLU A 48 -4.00 12.44 -25.05
N ASN A 49 -4.65 13.60 -25.06
CA ASN A 49 -4.12 14.83 -25.64
C ASN A 49 -3.22 15.64 -24.69
N GLN A 50 -2.92 15.13 -23.51
CA GLN A 50 -2.26 15.90 -22.44
C GLN A 50 -0.74 15.76 -22.39
N LYS A 51 -0.13 14.96 -23.28
CA LYS A 51 1.31 14.65 -23.29
C LYS A 51 1.84 14.11 -21.97
N ILE A 52 1.00 13.40 -21.21
CA ILE A 52 1.35 12.74 -19.95
C ILE A 52 1.53 11.26 -20.27
N LYS A 53 2.64 10.67 -19.84
CA LYS A 53 2.80 9.20 -19.84
C LYS A 53 2.11 8.65 -18.61
N TYR A 54 1.19 7.71 -18.79
CA TYR A 54 0.44 7.11 -17.69
C TYR A 54 0.04 5.67 -18.00
N SER A 55 -0.31 4.95 -16.95
CA SER A 55 -1.01 3.66 -17.02
C SER A 55 -2.24 3.70 -16.12
N ILE A 56 -3.30 2.99 -16.50
CA ILE A 56 -4.53 2.91 -15.73
C ILE A 56 -4.79 1.46 -15.34
N LYS A 57 -4.90 1.20 -14.03
CA LYS A 57 -5.19 -0.13 -13.47
C LYS A 57 -6.52 -0.12 -12.72
N GLY A 58 -7.35 -1.14 -12.94
CA GLY A 58 -8.43 -1.44 -12.01
C GLY A 58 -7.85 -2.07 -10.74
N ARG A 59 -8.44 -1.75 -9.59
CA ARG A 59 -8.07 -2.35 -8.31
C ARG A 59 -9.31 -2.90 -7.62
N ASN A 60 -9.26 -4.17 -7.30
CA ASN A 60 -10.22 -4.81 -6.44
C ASN A 60 -9.77 -4.70 -4.98
N LYS A 61 -10.70 -4.46 -4.08
CA LYS A 61 -10.43 -4.44 -2.64
C LYS A 61 -10.42 -5.87 -2.11
N SER A 62 -9.51 -6.20 -1.20
CA SER A 62 -9.45 -7.53 -0.58
C SER A 62 -10.72 -7.83 0.22
N ILE A 63 -11.08 -9.11 0.32
CA ILE A 63 -12.26 -9.57 1.08
C ILE A 63 -12.15 -9.17 2.56
N PHE A 64 -10.95 -9.30 3.13
CA PHE A 64 -10.66 -8.83 4.48
C PHE A 64 -10.94 -7.32 4.65
N SER A 65 -10.47 -6.49 3.71
CA SER A 65 -10.69 -5.04 3.76
C SER A 65 -12.17 -4.66 3.63
N ILE A 66 -12.94 -5.43 2.85
CA ILE A 66 -14.39 -5.27 2.75
C ILE A 66 -15.05 -5.63 4.08
N ASN A 67 -14.71 -6.80 4.66
CA ASN A 67 -15.21 -7.24 5.96
C ASN A 67 -14.92 -6.24 7.07
N ASN A 68 -13.66 -5.82 7.20
CA ASN A 68 -13.24 -4.83 8.19
C ASN A 68 -14.03 -3.52 8.07
N LYS A 69 -14.30 -3.06 6.83
CA LYS A 69 -15.10 -1.85 6.61
C LYS A 69 -16.56 -2.04 6.97
N MET A 70 -17.13 -3.21 6.68
CA MET A 70 -18.50 -3.56 7.09
C MET A 70 -18.64 -3.54 8.61
N GLN A 71 -17.68 -4.13 9.32
CA GLN A 71 -17.67 -4.19 10.78
C GLN A 71 -17.43 -2.82 11.43
N THR A 72 -16.37 -2.10 11.02
CA THR A 72 -16.00 -0.82 11.65
C THR A 72 -17.00 0.30 11.40
N LYS A 73 -17.74 0.26 10.28
CA LYS A 73 -18.75 1.25 9.93
C LYS A 73 -20.18 0.78 10.16
N ASN A 74 -20.35 -0.46 10.58
CA ASN A 74 -21.64 -1.12 10.73
C ASN A 74 -22.55 -0.99 9.50
N ILE A 75 -21.97 -1.27 8.30
CA ILE A 75 -22.64 -1.16 7.01
C ILE A 75 -22.71 -2.52 6.32
N SER A 76 -23.72 -2.68 5.45
CA SER A 76 -23.88 -3.89 4.64
C SER A 76 -22.87 -3.96 3.49
N PHE A 77 -22.71 -5.15 2.89
CA PHE A 77 -21.86 -5.35 1.72
C PHE A 77 -22.20 -4.39 0.57
N ASN A 78 -23.47 -4.11 0.33
CA ASN A 78 -23.90 -3.24 -0.78
C ASN A 78 -23.54 -1.77 -0.53
N GLU A 79 -23.39 -1.36 0.71
CA GLU A 79 -23.00 0.02 1.10
C GLU A 79 -21.48 0.24 1.08
N VAL A 80 -20.68 -0.80 0.80
CA VAL A 80 -19.24 -0.65 0.56
C VAL A 80 -19.02 -0.20 -0.88
N TYR A 81 -19.10 1.09 -1.16
CA TYR A 81 -19.01 1.67 -2.51
C TYR A 81 -17.63 1.59 -3.14
N ASP A 82 -16.55 1.55 -2.33
CA ASP A 82 -15.16 1.53 -2.77
C ASP A 82 -14.58 0.11 -2.91
N ARG A 83 -15.42 -0.85 -3.29
CA ARG A 83 -14.98 -2.23 -3.60
C ARG A 83 -14.06 -2.28 -4.81
N PHE A 84 -14.24 -1.34 -5.72
CA PHE A 84 -13.48 -1.17 -6.95
C PHE A 84 -12.98 0.26 -7.04
N ALA A 85 -11.74 0.38 -7.45
CA ALA A 85 -11.08 1.67 -7.65
C ALA A 85 -10.31 1.67 -8.97
N ILE A 86 -10.13 2.84 -9.53
CA ILE A 86 -9.23 3.07 -10.66
C ILE A 86 -7.97 3.72 -10.13
N ARG A 87 -6.83 3.21 -10.56
CA ARG A 87 -5.54 3.78 -10.24
C ARG A 87 -4.91 4.34 -11.50
N ILE A 88 -4.57 5.61 -11.50
CA ILE A 88 -3.83 6.29 -12.55
C ILE A 88 -2.40 6.48 -12.06
N ILE A 89 -1.47 5.81 -12.73
CA ILE A 89 -0.04 5.87 -12.42
C ILE A 89 0.63 6.64 -13.55
N TYR A 90 1.22 7.79 -13.26
CA TYR A 90 1.90 8.63 -14.24
C TYR A 90 3.41 8.64 -14.04
N THR A 91 4.15 8.79 -15.15
CA THR A 91 5.60 8.95 -15.14
C THR A 91 5.93 10.44 -15.11
N SER A 92 6.79 10.85 -14.17
CA SER A 92 7.29 12.23 -14.12
C SER A 92 8.61 12.35 -13.38
N SER A 93 9.28 13.51 -13.51
CA SER A 93 10.38 13.87 -12.63
C SER A 93 9.83 14.16 -11.21
N LYS A 94 10.64 13.97 -10.17
CA LYS A 94 10.23 14.24 -8.78
C LYS A 94 9.75 15.69 -8.57
N LYS A 95 10.33 16.63 -9.32
CA LYS A 95 9.97 18.06 -9.23
C LYS A 95 8.55 18.33 -9.75
N ASP A 96 8.13 17.56 -10.75
CA ASP A 96 6.86 17.77 -11.47
C ASP A 96 5.74 16.87 -10.95
N GLU A 97 6.03 15.91 -10.07
CA GLU A 97 5.06 14.92 -9.57
C GLU A 97 3.78 15.60 -9.08
N LYS A 98 3.90 16.56 -8.18
CA LYS A 98 2.74 17.27 -7.64
C LYS A 98 1.94 17.99 -8.73
N PHE A 99 2.63 18.71 -9.62
CA PHE A 99 1.99 19.45 -10.70
C PHE A 99 1.19 18.54 -11.64
N ILE A 100 1.78 17.40 -12.03
CA ILE A 100 1.11 16.45 -12.92
C ILE A 100 -0.06 15.76 -12.24
N ALA A 101 0.05 15.42 -10.95
CA ALA A 101 -1.07 14.88 -10.19
C ALA A 101 -2.29 15.82 -10.18
N TRP A 102 -2.05 17.10 -9.89
CA TRP A 102 -3.10 18.11 -9.87
C TRP A 102 -3.64 18.41 -11.27
N LYS A 103 -2.81 18.36 -12.32
CA LYS A 103 -3.27 18.44 -13.69
C LYS A 103 -4.21 17.31 -14.06
N ILE A 104 -3.88 16.06 -13.70
CA ILE A 104 -4.76 14.90 -13.91
C ILE A 104 -6.06 15.06 -13.11
N TYR A 105 -5.98 15.51 -11.86
CA TYR A 105 -7.14 15.79 -11.02
C TYR A 105 -8.07 16.82 -11.70
N SER A 106 -7.53 17.95 -12.20
CA SER A 106 -8.31 18.98 -12.88
C SER A 106 -9.05 18.42 -14.09
N ILE A 107 -8.36 17.68 -14.95
CA ILE A 107 -8.97 17.06 -16.13
C ILE A 107 -10.11 16.11 -15.75
N ILE A 108 -9.93 15.31 -14.70
CA ILE A 108 -10.95 14.38 -14.25
C ILE A 108 -12.15 15.13 -13.65
N SER A 109 -11.90 16.13 -12.81
CA SER A 109 -12.97 16.92 -12.16
C SER A 109 -13.76 17.81 -13.13
N ASP A 110 -13.18 18.19 -14.25
CA ASP A 110 -13.86 18.92 -15.32
C ASP A 110 -14.88 18.03 -16.07
N HIS A 111 -14.69 16.71 -16.05
CA HIS A 111 -15.53 15.77 -16.80
C HIS A 111 -16.44 14.90 -15.92
N PHE A 112 -16.06 14.69 -14.67
CA PHE A 112 -16.77 13.85 -13.71
C PHE A 112 -16.98 14.60 -12.39
N ILE A 113 -18.18 14.64 -11.90
CA ILE A 113 -18.54 15.36 -10.68
C ILE A 113 -17.85 14.73 -9.46
N PRO A 114 -16.90 15.41 -8.80
CA PRO A 114 -16.21 14.88 -7.63
C PRO A 114 -17.06 15.05 -6.36
N ASN A 115 -16.87 14.15 -5.40
CA ASN A 115 -17.42 14.32 -4.05
C ASN A 115 -16.37 15.02 -3.16
N PRO A 116 -16.55 16.29 -2.78
CA PRO A 116 -15.56 17.03 -2.01
C PRO A 116 -15.30 16.42 -0.63
N ALA A 117 -16.31 15.82 0.01
CA ALA A 117 -16.16 15.21 1.33
C ALA A 117 -15.29 13.94 1.32
N ARG A 118 -15.02 13.39 0.13
CA ARG A 118 -14.20 12.18 -0.03
C ARG A 118 -12.87 12.46 -0.71
N PHE A 119 -12.55 13.70 -1.00
CA PHE A 119 -11.25 14.09 -1.52
C PHE A 119 -10.18 13.98 -0.42
N LYS A 120 -8.99 13.45 -0.78
CA LYS A 120 -7.85 13.35 0.13
C LYS A 120 -6.57 13.68 -0.62
N ASP A 121 -5.86 14.68 -0.13
CA ASP A 121 -4.56 15.10 -0.65
C ASP A 121 -3.44 14.56 0.25
N TRP A 122 -2.93 13.40 -0.11
CA TRP A 122 -1.76 12.81 0.52
C TRP A 122 -0.46 13.13 -0.22
N ILE A 123 -0.49 13.97 -1.26
CA ILE A 123 0.72 14.47 -1.93
C ILE A 123 1.23 15.71 -1.22
N THR A 124 0.33 16.64 -0.89
CA THR A 124 0.71 17.84 -0.12
C THR A 124 1.02 17.50 1.34
N TYR A 125 0.26 16.56 1.92
CA TYR A 125 0.40 16.10 3.30
C TYR A 125 0.58 14.59 3.34
N PRO A 126 1.80 14.07 3.06
CA PRO A 126 2.06 12.64 3.08
C PRO A 126 1.75 12.00 4.43
N LYS A 127 1.32 10.75 4.41
CA LYS A 127 1.12 10.00 5.65
C LYS A 127 2.46 9.69 6.32
N VAL A 128 2.42 9.42 7.61
CA VAL A 128 3.62 9.08 8.42
C VAL A 128 4.43 7.93 7.83
N ASN A 129 3.75 6.97 7.18
CA ASN A 129 4.38 5.84 6.50
C ASN A 129 4.89 6.16 5.08
N GLY A 130 4.97 7.44 4.70
CA GLY A 130 5.44 7.89 3.39
C GLY A 130 4.46 7.66 2.23
N TYR A 131 3.22 7.27 2.50
CA TYR A 131 2.21 7.10 1.46
C TYR A 131 1.80 8.45 0.86
N GLU A 132 1.87 8.56 -0.46
CA GLU A 132 1.53 9.73 -1.27
C GLU A 132 0.54 9.34 -2.37
N ALA A 133 -0.57 10.06 -2.51
CA ALA A 133 -1.53 9.96 -3.61
C ALA A 133 -2.58 11.06 -3.52
N LEU A 134 -3.23 11.43 -4.62
CA LEU A 134 -4.55 12.07 -4.58
C LEU A 134 -5.62 11.00 -4.65
N HIS A 135 -6.60 11.06 -3.74
CA HIS A 135 -7.79 10.24 -3.79
C HIS A 135 -8.99 11.11 -4.06
N LEU A 136 -9.73 10.79 -5.08
CA LEU A 136 -10.99 11.43 -5.39
C LEU A 136 -12.06 10.37 -5.62
N THR A 137 -13.28 10.69 -5.27
CA THR A 137 -14.43 9.85 -5.58
C THR A 137 -15.33 10.66 -6.51
N VAL A 138 -15.58 10.13 -7.69
CA VAL A 138 -16.38 10.82 -8.73
C VAL A 138 -17.63 10.02 -9.09
N VAL A 139 -18.61 10.71 -9.64
CA VAL A 139 -19.75 10.06 -10.28
C VAL A 139 -19.32 9.62 -11.68
N GLY A 140 -19.20 8.31 -11.87
CA GLY A 140 -18.94 7.71 -13.18
C GLY A 140 -20.22 7.44 -13.95
N PRO A 141 -20.12 6.69 -15.07
CA PRO A 141 -21.28 6.22 -15.84
C PRO A 141 -22.33 5.55 -14.95
N GLU A 142 -23.59 5.52 -15.38
CA GLU A 142 -24.69 4.89 -14.63
C GLU A 142 -24.89 5.46 -13.20
N ASN A 143 -24.44 6.70 -12.94
CA ASN A 143 -24.52 7.34 -11.61
C ASN A 143 -23.85 6.55 -10.47
N ARG A 144 -22.80 5.82 -10.77
CA ARG A 144 -22.04 5.06 -9.75
C ARG A 144 -20.84 5.84 -9.23
N TRP A 145 -20.64 5.81 -7.93
CA TRP A 145 -19.45 6.36 -7.30
C TRP A 145 -18.24 5.46 -7.53
N VAL A 146 -17.16 6.02 -8.06
CA VAL A 146 -15.89 5.33 -8.28
C VAL A 146 -14.75 6.10 -7.60
N GLU A 147 -13.93 5.40 -6.83
CA GLU A 147 -12.70 5.96 -6.29
C GLU A 147 -11.61 5.93 -7.35
N ILE A 148 -10.96 7.08 -7.57
CA ILE A 148 -9.79 7.22 -8.43
C ILE A 148 -8.60 7.60 -7.55
N GLN A 149 -7.49 6.87 -7.71
CA GLN A 149 -6.22 7.14 -7.04
C GLN A 149 -5.22 7.62 -8.09
N ILE A 150 -4.66 8.80 -7.90
CA ILE A 150 -3.67 9.41 -8.79
C ILE A 150 -2.33 9.43 -8.06
N ARG A 151 -1.30 8.85 -8.66
CA ARG A 151 0.06 8.80 -8.10
C ARG A 151 1.13 8.63 -9.17
N SER A 152 2.35 9.06 -8.91
CA SER A 152 3.49 8.78 -9.77
C SER A 152 3.94 7.33 -9.64
N GLU A 153 4.80 6.87 -10.55
CA GLU A 153 5.44 5.54 -10.44
C GLU A 153 6.17 5.37 -9.11
N ARG A 154 6.92 6.39 -8.66
CA ARG A 154 7.59 6.39 -7.36
C ARG A 154 6.58 6.23 -6.19
N MET A 155 5.50 7.01 -6.22
CA MET A 155 4.46 6.95 -5.18
C MET A 155 3.75 5.58 -5.20
N ASP A 156 3.56 4.98 -6.38
CA ASP A 156 2.99 3.64 -6.53
C ASP A 156 3.93 2.58 -5.93
N GLU A 157 5.22 2.67 -6.22
CA GLU A 157 6.22 1.77 -5.66
C GLU A 157 6.27 1.83 -4.13
N ILE A 158 6.30 3.03 -3.54
CA ILE A 158 6.23 3.22 -2.08
C ILE A 158 4.93 2.64 -1.50
N ALA A 159 3.80 2.83 -2.18
CA ALA A 159 2.51 2.32 -1.72
C ALA A 159 2.40 0.79 -1.77
N GLU A 160 3.06 0.12 -2.73
CA GLU A 160 3.05 -1.34 -2.88
C GLU A 160 4.10 -2.04 -2.01
N LYS A 161 5.31 -1.49 -1.94
CA LYS A 161 6.43 -2.07 -1.17
C LYS A 161 6.49 -1.58 0.28
N GLY A 162 5.73 -0.53 0.63
CA GLY A 162 5.67 0.02 1.98
C GLY A 162 6.90 0.85 2.37
N TYR A 163 7.18 0.89 3.68
CA TYR A 163 8.23 1.74 4.26
C TYR A 163 9.64 1.41 3.74
N ALA A 164 9.89 0.16 3.38
CA ALA A 164 11.16 -0.28 2.80
C ALA A 164 11.49 0.47 1.49
N ALA A 165 10.51 0.66 0.61
CA ALA A 165 10.70 1.43 -0.62
C ALA A 165 10.96 2.93 -0.36
N HIS A 166 10.29 3.49 0.65
CA HIS A 166 10.53 4.89 1.06
C HIS A 166 11.94 5.10 1.61
N TYR A 167 12.46 4.12 2.34
CA TYR A 167 13.81 4.14 2.89
C TYR A 167 14.87 4.14 1.77
N ASN A 168 14.70 3.28 0.77
CA ASN A 168 15.59 3.20 -0.39
C ASN A 168 15.69 4.51 -1.16
N TYR A 169 14.58 5.21 -1.31
CA TYR A 169 14.53 6.48 -2.04
C TYR A 169 15.24 7.63 -1.32
N LYS A 170 15.33 7.59 0.02
CA LYS A 170 16.01 8.63 0.81
C LYS A 170 17.52 8.42 0.95
N HIS A 171 18.01 7.20 0.90
CA HIS A 171 19.37 6.87 1.37
C HIS A 171 20.32 6.31 0.30
N GLY A 172 19.90 6.17 -0.98
CA GLY A 172 20.75 5.70 -2.10
C GLY A 172 21.11 4.21 -2.06
N GLU A 173 21.67 3.72 -3.15
CA GLU A 173 21.80 2.29 -3.49
C GLU A 173 22.67 1.41 -2.57
N THR A 174 23.46 1.99 -1.68
CA THR A 174 24.58 1.26 -1.02
C THR A 174 24.16 0.46 0.23
N LYS A 175 23.04 0.82 0.91
CA LYS A 175 22.53 0.09 2.09
C LYS A 175 21.30 -0.81 1.77
N GLN A 176 20.92 -0.85 0.54
CA GLN A 176 19.75 -1.53 0.00
C GLN A 176 19.86 -3.07 0.05
N ARG A 177 21.07 -3.61 -0.03
CA ARG A 177 21.28 -5.06 -0.27
C ARG A 177 20.69 -5.98 0.79
N GLU A 178 20.77 -5.65 2.06
CA GLU A 178 20.38 -6.59 3.14
C GLU A 178 18.86 -6.71 3.30
N VAL A 179 18.15 -5.57 3.25
CA VAL A 179 16.67 -5.56 3.33
C VAL A 179 16.04 -6.11 2.05
N ASP A 180 16.62 -5.79 0.88
CA ASP A 180 16.13 -6.31 -0.40
C ASP A 180 16.41 -7.82 -0.55
N ILE A 181 17.57 -8.29 -0.09
CA ILE A 181 17.89 -9.74 -0.04
C ILE A 181 16.90 -10.45 0.88
N TRP A 182 16.55 -9.88 2.01
CA TRP A 182 15.60 -10.45 2.93
C TRP A 182 14.16 -10.44 2.37
N LEU A 183 13.73 -9.32 1.76
CA LEU A 183 12.41 -9.22 1.12
C LEU A 183 12.29 -10.14 -0.10
N ASN A 184 13.34 -10.28 -0.91
CA ASN A 184 13.35 -11.20 -2.04
C ASN A 184 13.30 -12.65 -1.57
N LYS A 185 14.05 -13.03 -0.53
CA LYS A 185 13.93 -14.34 0.08
C LYS A 185 12.53 -14.63 0.61
N LEU A 186 11.88 -13.66 1.24
CA LEU A 186 10.48 -13.78 1.65
C LEU A 186 9.54 -13.96 0.46
N GLN A 187 9.74 -13.24 -0.63
CA GLN A 187 8.96 -13.39 -1.86
C GLN A 187 9.16 -14.75 -2.51
N ASP A 188 10.42 -15.21 -2.62
CA ASP A 188 10.76 -16.49 -3.22
C ASP A 188 10.12 -17.67 -2.45
N VAL A 189 10.15 -17.62 -1.12
CA VAL A 189 9.54 -18.65 -0.26
C VAL A 189 8.00 -18.64 -0.33
N LEU A 190 7.37 -17.47 -0.60
CA LEU A 190 5.92 -17.35 -0.70
C LEU A 190 5.38 -17.67 -2.11
N ILE A 191 6.24 -17.69 -3.12
CA ILE A 191 5.90 -18.06 -4.51
C ILE A 191 6.03 -19.59 -4.71
N ASP A 192 6.84 -20.27 -3.91
CA ASP A 192 7.01 -21.71 -3.97
C ASP A 192 5.83 -22.42 -3.28
N ASP A 193 4.84 -22.80 -4.08
CA ASP A 193 3.53 -23.34 -3.69
C ASP A 193 3.57 -24.81 -3.19
N SER A 194 4.74 -25.33 -2.89
CA SER A 194 4.95 -26.73 -2.49
C SER A 194 5.18 -26.91 -0.99
N GLN A 195 4.14 -27.39 -0.31
CA GLN A 195 4.14 -28.20 0.95
C GLN A 195 4.76 -27.64 2.25
N HIS A 196 5.42 -26.47 2.28
CA HIS A 196 6.21 -26.05 3.45
C HIS A 196 5.69 -24.80 4.18
N ALA A 197 4.41 -24.44 4.06
CA ALA A 197 3.85 -23.27 4.77
C ALA A 197 3.96 -23.42 6.30
N ILE A 198 3.92 -24.65 6.83
CA ILE A 198 4.05 -24.93 8.27
C ILE A 198 5.52 -24.85 8.68
N ASP A 199 6.42 -25.48 7.90
CA ASP A 199 7.85 -25.44 8.14
C ASP A 199 8.39 -24.01 8.00
N PHE A 200 7.83 -23.22 7.04
CA PHE A 200 8.14 -21.80 6.91
C PHE A 200 7.67 -20.97 8.12
N VAL A 201 6.49 -21.24 8.65
CA VAL A 201 6.00 -20.54 9.87
C VAL A 201 6.87 -20.94 11.07
N GLU A 202 7.37 -22.15 11.13
CA GLU A 202 8.31 -22.59 12.17
C GLU A 202 9.71 -22.01 11.96
N ASP A 203 10.24 -22.02 10.75
CA ASP A 203 11.50 -21.34 10.39
C ASP A 203 11.40 -19.83 10.49
N PHE A 204 10.26 -19.23 10.15
CA PHE A 204 9.98 -17.81 10.35
C PHE A 204 9.89 -17.47 11.84
N LYS A 205 9.24 -18.31 12.66
CA LYS A 205 9.27 -18.17 14.11
C LYS A 205 10.69 -18.32 14.65
N LEU A 206 11.44 -19.33 14.23
CA LEU A 206 12.83 -19.55 14.66
C LEU A 206 13.76 -18.40 14.22
N ASN A 207 13.58 -17.84 13.04
CA ASN A 207 14.35 -16.67 12.56
C ASN A 207 13.83 -15.34 13.14
N PHE A 208 12.56 -15.25 13.53
CA PHE A 208 12.00 -14.10 14.27
C PHE A 208 12.36 -14.15 15.77
N TYR A 209 12.59 -15.34 16.29
CA TYR A 209 13.21 -15.59 17.60
C TYR A 209 14.73 -15.68 17.51
N SER A 210 15.33 -15.39 16.32
CA SER A 210 16.77 -15.18 16.28
C SER A 210 17.10 -14.06 17.26
N GLU A 211 18.18 -14.20 17.96
CA GLU A 211 18.64 -13.34 19.05
C GLU A 211 18.84 -11.86 18.67
N GLU A 212 18.33 -11.42 17.52
CA GLU A 212 18.49 -10.06 16.99
C GLU A 212 17.13 -9.38 16.75
N ILE A 213 17.04 -8.14 17.21
CA ILE A 213 15.93 -7.23 16.90
C ILE A 213 16.44 -6.09 16.03
N TYR A 214 15.57 -5.58 15.17
CA TYR A 214 15.88 -4.46 14.27
C TYR A 214 15.30 -3.15 14.84
N VAL A 215 16.14 -2.16 15.01
CA VAL A 215 15.77 -0.87 15.61
C VAL A 215 16.19 0.26 14.68
N PHE A 216 15.35 1.27 14.54
CA PHE A 216 15.68 2.45 13.73
C PHE A 216 16.30 3.56 14.58
N THR A 217 17.38 4.16 14.05
CA THR A 217 17.91 5.39 14.63
C THR A 217 16.96 6.57 14.34
N PRO A 218 17.03 7.70 15.08
CA PRO A 218 16.28 8.92 14.75
C PRO A 218 16.56 9.47 13.34
N LYS A 219 17.69 9.10 12.75
CA LYS A 219 18.06 9.44 11.36
C LYS A 219 17.48 8.45 10.34
N GLY A 220 16.76 7.40 10.81
CA GLY A 220 16.17 6.37 9.96
C GLY A 220 17.12 5.24 9.56
N ASP A 221 18.33 5.13 10.15
CA ASP A 221 19.21 4.00 9.89
C ASP A 221 18.69 2.75 10.62
N LEU A 222 18.61 1.62 9.91
CA LEU A 222 18.29 0.31 10.50
C LEU A 222 19.54 -0.25 11.19
N LYS A 223 19.40 -0.66 12.45
CA LYS A 223 20.44 -1.34 13.22
C LYS A 223 19.90 -2.67 13.74
N SER A 224 20.68 -3.72 13.60
CA SER A 224 20.43 -5.02 14.23
C SER A 224 21.12 -5.06 15.56
N ILE A 225 20.39 -5.41 16.62
CA ILE A 225 20.93 -5.59 17.99
C ILE A 225 20.34 -6.86 18.60
N LYS A 226 21.01 -7.45 19.57
CA LYS A 226 20.51 -8.67 20.24
C LYS A 226 19.18 -8.43 20.93
N SER A 227 18.30 -9.42 20.84
CA SER A 227 17.06 -9.44 21.64
C SER A 227 17.41 -9.38 23.14
N GLY A 228 16.72 -8.49 23.88
CA GLY A 228 17.06 -8.22 25.28
C GLY A 228 18.11 -7.13 25.49
N SER A 229 18.67 -6.55 24.41
CA SER A 229 19.52 -5.38 24.51
C SER A 229 18.78 -4.18 25.10
N THR A 230 19.48 -3.38 25.89
CA THR A 230 18.96 -2.16 26.49
C THR A 230 19.06 -0.96 25.56
N ALA A 231 18.38 0.13 25.88
CA ALA A 231 18.54 1.39 25.17
C ALA A 231 19.98 1.93 25.21
N LEU A 232 20.73 1.59 26.26
CA LEU A 232 22.15 1.93 26.40
C LEU A 232 23.00 1.14 25.40
N ASP A 233 22.75 -0.17 25.25
CA ASP A 233 23.44 -1.00 24.27
C ASP A 233 23.17 -0.47 22.85
N PHE A 234 21.94 -0.07 22.56
CA PHE A 234 21.61 0.57 21.30
C PHE A 234 22.37 1.89 21.08
N ALA A 235 22.48 2.73 22.10
CA ALA A 235 23.21 3.99 22.02
C ALA A 235 24.70 3.75 21.70
N PHE A 236 25.34 2.75 22.32
CA PHE A 236 26.72 2.35 21.99
C PHE A 236 26.82 1.73 20.59
N HIS A 237 25.82 0.99 20.17
CA HIS A 237 25.80 0.41 18.82
C HIS A 237 25.65 1.46 17.72
N VAL A 238 25.01 2.59 18.01
CA VAL A 238 24.93 3.74 17.10
C VAL A 238 26.28 4.46 17.02
N HIS A 239 26.84 4.85 18.15
CA HIS A 239 28.16 5.47 18.25
C HIS A 239 28.64 5.52 19.71
N THR A 240 29.92 5.25 19.96
CA THR A 240 30.51 5.23 21.30
C THR A 240 30.26 6.54 22.06
N ASP A 241 30.42 7.71 21.41
CA ASP A 241 30.21 9.02 22.07
C ASP A 241 28.73 9.24 22.48
N ILE A 242 27.78 8.63 21.74
CA ILE A 242 26.35 8.66 22.10
C ILE A 242 26.12 7.78 23.32
N GLY A 243 26.70 6.58 23.34
CA GLY A 243 26.60 5.66 24.46
C GLY A 243 27.11 6.29 25.76
N ILE A 244 28.31 6.89 25.72
CA ILE A 244 28.92 7.54 26.90
C ILE A 244 28.08 8.72 27.43
N LYS A 245 27.40 9.44 26.56
CA LYS A 245 26.58 10.62 26.91
C LYS A 245 25.12 10.27 27.22
N THR A 246 24.69 9.03 27.02
CA THR A 246 23.31 8.61 27.25
C THR A 246 23.00 8.62 28.75
N ARG A 247 21.93 9.33 29.12
CA ARG A 247 21.42 9.41 30.51
C ARG A 247 20.08 8.72 30.70
N GLY A 248 19.43 8.34 29.61
CA GLY A 248 18.12 7.66 29.64
C GLY A 248 17.52 7.57 28.25
N ALA A 249 16.43 6.81 28.13
CA ALA A 249 15.59 6.68 26.94
C ALA A 249 14.14 6.97 27.30
N ARG A 250 13.39 7.49 26.32
CA ARG A 250 11.95 7.73 26.41
C ARG A 250 11.23 6.89 25.38
#